data_c0b604a464578af72558b62f050b55ac
#
_entry.id   c0b604a464578af72558b62f050b55ac
#
_cell.length_a   1.000
_cell.length_b   1.000
_cell.length_c   1.000
_cell.angle_alpha   90.00
_cell.angle_beta   90.00
_cell.angle_gamma   90.00
#
_symmetry.space_group_name_H-M   'P 1'
#
loop_
_entity.id
_entity.type
_entity.pdbx_description
1 polymer ?
#
loop_
_entity_poly.entity_id
_entity_poly.type
_entity_poly.pdbx_seq_one_letter_code
_entity_poly.pdbx_strand_id
1 'polypeptide(L)'
;MPARRLKWRNRLRYWFDGTMDRGTPALIGWLGLASVALIAVVTILVVLLTNEDTEASGGWGGVAWMSLLRTLDPGTMGGDTGKPIFLALMLTVTIGGIFIVSSLIGVLTTGLENRIGELRKGRSRLIESGHTILLGWSDQVFTVIGELATANLGQRKPCVVVLADRDKVEMEDQIRALVPQSGRIRVICRSGSPLKASDLELVSPDTARSILVLPPSGADADIDVIKTLLLLNNRAWPATRPHVVAAVLDSDNVAAARLAAGDDALLVDADDIMVRLVVQSHRQAGLSAVCTDLLDFAGSEFYLKAEPVLEGSTYGETLNRYALGVPIGVCTSDGRVLVNPGMDTVIGGGDQMIVLAEDDLLIRLAAEAPPVVEAAIATPAEQEPRPNRTLLIGWNNRAAKIIDLLDRFVEPRSTLDIAAPEEPPGVTKAKRTNLKVRYRRCEPTTRSALEALDLGTYQHIVVLADDGVAPDHADNRTLLTLLHLRDIEVQLGDP
;
A
#
# COMPACT_ATOMS: atom_id res chain seq x y z
N MET A 1 -19.61 -31.06 -45.18
CA MET A 1 -20.35 -29.77 -45.15
C MET A 1 -19.74 -28.84 -46.20
N PRO A 2 -20.48 -28.32 -47.18
CA PRO A 2 -19.93 -27.47 -48.24
C PRO A 2 -19.61 -26.10 -47.64
N ALA A 3 -18.35 -25.65 -47.82
CA ALA A 3 -17.90 -24.34 -47.44
C ALA A 3 -18.72 -23.25 -48.16
N ARG A 4 -19.54 -22.51 -47.40
CA ARG A 4 -20.28 -21.32 -47.91
C ARG A 4 -19.24 -20.32 -48.43
N ARG A 5 -19.24 -20.10 -49.76
CA ARG A 5 -18.43 -19.04 -50.39
C ARG A 5 -18.87 -17.69 -49.81
N LEU A 6 -18.09 -17.17 -48.89
CA LEU A 6 -18.28 -15.83 -48.34
C LEU A 6 -18.28 -14.82 -49.52
N LYS A 7 -19.34 -14.01 -49.65
CA LYS A 7 -19.45 -12.96 -50.67
C LYS A 7 -18.24 -12.02 -50.54
N TRP A 8 -17.66 -11.61 -51.67
CA TRP A 8 -16.46 -10.75 -51.72
C TRP A 8 -16.58 -9.48 -50.87
N ARG A 9 -17.78 -8.93 -50.67
CA ARG A 9 -18.08 -7.81 -49.77
C ARG A 9 -17.75 -8.12 -48.31
N ASN A 10 -17.99 -9.33 -47.86
CA ASN A 10 -17.67 -9.73 -46.49
C ASN A 10 -16.17 -9.93 -46.28
N ARG A 11 -15.43 -10.33 -47.34
CA ARG A 11 -13.95 -10.41 -47.29
C ARG A 11 -13.31 -9.03 -47.27
N LEU A 12 -13.84 -8.08 -48.04
CA LEU A 12 -13.39 -6.68 -48.04
C LEU A 12 -13.67 -6.02 -46.71
N ARG A 13 -14.85 -6.23 -46.14
CA ARG A 13 -15.19 -5.69 -44.80
C ARG A 13 -14.30 -6.26 -43.72
N TYR A 14 -14.09 -7.58 -43.73
CA TYR A 14 -13.18 -8.24 -42.75
C TYR A 14 -11.74 -7.75 -42.90
N TRP A 15 -11.25 -7.55 -44.12
CA TRP A 15 -9.91 -7.01 -44.36
C TRP A 15 -9.81 -5.54 -43.91
N PHE A 16 -10.83 -4.73 -44.16
CA PHE A 16 -10.92 -3.35 -43.73
C PHE A 16 -10.95 -3.26 -42.19
N ASP A 17 -11.82 -4.04 -41.54
CA ASP A 17 -11.93 -4.11 -40.10
C ASP A 17 -10.57 -4.55 -39.48
N GLY A 18 -9.91 -5.55 -40.03
CA GLY A 18 -8.60 -6.03 -39.60
C GLY A 18 -7.43 -5.06 -39.84
N THR A 19 -7.58 -4.11 -40.80
CA THR A 19 -6.59 -3.03 -40.96
C THR A 19 -6.86 -1.86 -40.00
N MET A 20 -8.13 -1.57 -39.71
CA MET A 20 -8.52 -0.55 -38.73
C MET A 20 -8.09 -0.92 -37.28
N ASP A 21 -8.13 -2.20 -36.95
CA ASP A 21 -7.65 -2.71 -35.61
C ASP A 21 -6.16 -2.47 -35.37
N ARG A 22 -5.37 -2.09 -36.40
CA ARG A 22 -3.93 -1.76 -36.23
C ARG A 22 -3.70 -0.37 -35.63
N GLY A 23 -4.76 0.34 -35.25
CA GLY A 23 -4.72 1.61 -34.54
C GLY A 23 -4.34 2.83 -35.35
N THR A 24 -3.86 3.89 -34.69
CA THR A 24 -3.55 5.21 -35.27
C THR A 24 -2.72 5.16 -36.58
N PRO A 25 -1.64 4.33 -36.70
CA PRO A 25 -0.86 4.29 -37.94
C PRO A 25 -1.64 3.82 -39.17
N ALA A 26 -2.57 2.89 -38.97
CA ALA A 26 -3.41 2.41 -40.06
C ALA A 26 -4.41 3.47 -40.53
N LEU A 27 -5.01 4.23 -39.61
CA LEU A 27 -5.89 5.35 -39.91
C LEU A 27 -5.17 6.45 -40.71
N ILE A 28 -3.93 6.79 -40.32
CA ILE A 28 -3.11 7.74 -41.09
C ILE A 28 -2.83 7.21 -42.50
N GLY A 29 -2.49 5.93 -42.63
CA GLY A 29 -2.28 5.29 -43.93
C GLY A 29 -3.51 5.35 -44.83
N TRP A 30 -4.71 5.10 -44.25
CA TRP A 30 -5.99 5.22 -45.00
C TRP A 30 -6.33 6.63 -45.42
N LEU A 31 -6.06 7.64 -44.55
CA LEU A 31 -6.24 9.06 -44.90
C LEU A 31 -5.28 9.47 -46.03
N GLY A 32 -4.02 9.01 -45.98
CA GLY A 32 -3.07 9.22 -47.07
C GLY A 32 -3.54 8.60 -48.40
N LEU A 33 -4.07 7.36 -48.36
CA LEU A 33 -4.63 6.71 -49.55
C LEU A 33 -5.85 7.47 -50.08
N ALA A 34 -6.73 7.95 -49.21
CA ALA A 34 -7.90 8.75 -49.59
C ALA A 34 -7.47 10.08 -50.22
N SER A 35 -6.42 10.75 -49.73
CA SER A 35 -5.85 11.95 -50.29
C SER A 35 -5.30 11.72 -51.71
N VAL A 36 -4.50 10.66 -51.88
CA VAL A 36 -3.95 10.28 -53.20
C VAL A 36 -5.07 9.96 -54.17
N ALA A 37 -6.12 9.23 -53.75
CA ALA A 37 -7.26 8.90 -54.59
C ALA A 37 -8.06 10.15 -55.01
N LEU A 38 -8.27 11.10 -54.05
CA LEU A 38 -8.95 12.37 -54.35
C LEU A 38 -8.17 13.17 -55.39
N ILE A 39 -6.86 13.35 -55.21
CA ILE A 39 -5.98 14.08 -56.14
C ILE A 39 -6.02 13.39 -57.51
N ALA A 40 -5.87 12.07 -57.59
CA ALA A 40 -5.86 11.35 -58.85
C ALA A 40 -7.20 11.48 -59.60
N VAL A 41 -8.34 11.31 -58.92
CA VAL A 41 -9.67 11.41 -59.50
C VAL A 41 -9.92 12.82 -60.05
N VAL A 42 -9.62 13.84 -59.24
CA VAL A 42 -9.84 15.22 -59.70
C VAL A 42 -8.87 15.60 -60.80
N THR A 43 -7.61 15.21 -60.79
CA THR A 43 -6.66 15.44 -61.88
C THR A 43 -7.17 14.81 -63.18
N ILE A 44 -7.65 13.58 -63.14
CA ILE A 44 -8.23 12.92 -64.30
C ILE A 44 -9.46 13.70 -64.81
N LEU A 45 -10.38 14.12 -63.94
CA LEU A 45 -11.57 14.85 -64.32
C LEU A 45 -11.23 16.23 -64.93
N VAL A 46 -10.28 16.96 -64.35
CA VAL A 46 -9.81 18.25 -64.91
C VAL A 46 -9.24 18.06 -66.31
N VAL A 47 -8.37 17.07 -66.49
CA VAL A 47 -7.77 16.80 -67.80
C VAL A 47 -8.81 16.41 -68.85
N LEU A 48 -9.82 15.60 -68.48
CA LEU A 48 -10.86 15.14 -69.39
C LEU A 48 -11.90 16.23 -69.77
N LEU A 49 -12.20 17.17 -68.84
CA LEU A 49 -13.29 18.12 -68.99
C LEU A 49 -12.79 19.56 -69.28
N THR A 50 -11.53 19.89 -69.09
CA THR A 50 -10.98 21.24 -69.19
C THR A 50 -9.60 21.26 -69.86
N ASN A 51 -9.49 20.82 -71.12
CA ASN A 51 -8.21 20.65 -71.80
C ASN A 51 -7.37 21.94 -71.91
N GLU A 52 -8.00 23.10 -72.19
CA GLU A 52 -7.29 24.38 -72.22
C GLU A 52 -6.74 24.85 -70.91
N ASP A 53 -7.47 24.64 -69.78
CA ASP A 53 -7.03 24.98 -68.47
C ASP A 53 -5.93 23.99 -67.98
N THR A 54 -5.95 22.75 -68.51
CA THR A 54 -4.92 21.74 -68.25
C THR A 54 -3.55 22.17 -68.84
N GLU A 55 -3.55 22.64 -70.07
CA GLU A 55 -2.32 23.12 -70.73
C GLU A 55 -1.79 24.39 -70.09
N ALA A 56 -2.68 25.32 -69.72
CA ALA A 56 -2.32 26.56 -68.98
C ALA A 56 -1.74 26.25 -67.59
N SER A 57 -2.12 25.15 -66.97
CA SER A 57 -1.65 24.71 -65.63
C SER A 57 -0.42 23.80 -65.68
N GLY A 58 0.26 23.64 -66.82
CA GLY A 58 1.50 22.82 -66.96
C GLY A 58 1.21 21.33 -67.20
N GLY A 59 0.05 20.97 -67.76
CA GLY A 59 -0.34 19.59 -68.08
C GLY A 59 -0.74 18.77 -66.85
N TRP A 60 -0.74 17.44 -67.00
CA TRP A 60 -1.13 16.50 -65.95
C TRP A 60 -0.37 16.71 -64.64
N GLY A 61 0.96 16.89 -64.73
CA GLY A 61 1.82 17.08 -63.58
C GLY A 61 1.54 18.39 -62.82
N GLY A 62 1.25 19.47 -63.56
CA GLY A 62 0.89 20.75 -62.98
C GLY A 62 -0.44 20.70 -62.24
N VAL A 63 -1.48 20.08 -62.84
CA VAL A 63 -2.80 19.90 -62.18
C VAL A 63 -2.70 19.01 -60.92
N ALA A 64 -1.95 17.93 -60.99
CA ALA A 64 -1.73 17.05 -59.85
C ALA A 64 -0.99 17.81 -58.71
N TRP A 65 0.03 18.60 -59.06
CA TRP A 65 0.76 19.43 -58.09
C TRP A 65 -0.13 20.51 -57.48
N MET A 66 -0.93 21.21 -58.26
CA MET A 66 -1.90 22.18 -57.76
C MET A 66 -2.94 21.53 -56.83
N SER A 67 -3.43 20.34 -57.19
CA SER A 67 -4.38 19.57 -56.37
C SER A 67 -3.75 19.15 -55.04
N LEU A 68 -2.47 18.75 -55.03
CA LEU A 68 -1.73 18.43 -53.82
C LEU A 68 -1.56 19.65 -52.92
N LEU A 69 -1.13 20.80 -53.48
CA LEU A 69 -1.00 22.03 -52.74
C LEU A 69 -2.32 22.46 -52.08
N ARG A 70 -3.44 22.38 -52.78
CA ARG A 70 -4.77 22.71 -52.25
C ARG A 70 -5.27 21.73 -51.18
N THR A 71 -4.86 20.49 -51.28
CA THR A 71 -5.17 19.50 -50.21
C THR A 71 -4.44 19.84 -48.93
N LEU A 72 -3.21 20.40 -49.03
CA LEU A 72 -2.39 20.77 -47.88
C LEU A 72 -2.68 22.18 -47.37
N ASP A 73 -2.91 23.13 -48.27
CA ASP A 73 -3.16 24.54 -47.94
C ASP A 73 -4.37 25.12 -48.75
N PRO A 74 -5.52 25.26 -48.09
CA PRO A 74 -6.71 25.84 -48.67
C PRO A 74 -6.53 27.31 -49.14
N GLY A 75 -5.56 28.03 -48.61
CA GLY A 75 -5.28 29.44 -48.95
C GLY A 75 -4.82 29.65 -50.40
N THR A 76 -4.34 28.62 -51.07
CA THR A 76 -3.88 28.66 -52.45
C THR A 76 -5.00 28.90 -53.48
N MET A 77 -6.27 28.85 -53.07
CA MET A 77 -7.45 29.01 -53.95
C MET A 77 -7.70 30.42 -54.45
N GLY A 78 -7.15 31.45 -53.80
CA GLY A 78 -7.40 32.88 -54.12
C GLY A 78 -6.85 33.37 -55.45
N GLY A 79 -5.99 32.60 -56.12
CA GLY A 79 -5.39 32.95 -57.43
C GLY A 79 -5.93 32.14 -58.62
N ASP A 80 -6.98 31.35 -58.43
CA ASP A 80 -7.49 30.49 -59.50
C ASP A 80 -8.24 31.28 -60.55
N THR A 81 -7.85 31.07 -61.80
CA THR A 81 -8.54 31.60 -63.00
C THR A 81 -8.78 30.46 -63.97
N GLY A 82 -9.94 30.41 -64.63
CA GLY A 82 -10.29 29.37 -65.60
C GLY A 82 -11.79 29.18 -65.74
N LYS A 83 -12.20 28.12 -66.50
CA LYS A 83 -13.59 27.84 -66.72
C LYS A 83 -14.30 27.46 -65.39
N PRO A 84 -15.65 27.72 -65.29
CA PRO A 84 -16.40 27.43 -64.09
C PRO A 84 -16.28 25.95 -63.58
N ILE A 85 -16.16 25.00 -64.50
CA ILE A 85 -16.02 23.58 -64.28
C ILE A 85 -14.64 23.31 -63.57
N PHE A 86 -13.57 23.96 -64.07
CA PHE A 86 -12.22 23.87 -63.46
C PHE A 86 -12.24 24.39 -62.03
N LEU A 87 -12.83 25.56 -61.82
CA LEU A 87 -12.94 26.17 -60.49
C LEU A 87 -13.77 25.29 -59.52
N ALA A 88 -14.85 24.67 -59.99
CA ALA A 88 -15.68 23.75 -59.20
C ALA A 88 -14.92 22.48 -58.79
N LEU A 89 -14.12 21.90 -59.70
CA LEU A 89 -13.30 20.74 -59.43
C LEU A 89 -12.18 21.09 -58.43
N MET A 90 -11.55 22.24 -58.56
CA MET A 90 -10.53 22.71 -57.65
C MET A 90 -11.10 23.02 -56.25
N LEU A 91 -12.31 23.59 -56.18
CA LEU A 91 -13.03 23.77 -54.92
C LEU A 91 -13.33 22.41 -54.24
N THR A 92 -13.66 21.39 -55.00
CA THR A 92 -13.90 20.04 -54.48
C THR A 92 -12.63 19.46 -53.82
N VAL A 93 -11.46 19.63 -54.47
CA VAL A 93 -10.18 19.24 -53.86
C VAL A 93 -9.91 19.98 -52.54
N THR A 94 -10.16 21.28 -52.53
CA THR A 94 -9.95 22.10 -51.33
C THR A 94 -10.85 21.66 -50.19
N ILE A 95 -12.15 21.46 -50.42
CA ILE A 95 -13.09 20.97 -49.40
C ILE A 95 -12.71 19.57 -48.94
N GLY A 96 -12.35 18.66 -49.86
CA GLY A 96 -11.87 17.31 -49.54
C GLY A 96 -10.58 17.34 -48.74
N GLY A 97 -9.65 18.23 -49.10
CA GLY A 97 -8.40 18.44 -48.39
C GLY A 97 -8.60 18.93 -46.95
N ILE A 98 -9.45 19.93 -46.76
CA ILE A 98 -9.82 20.42 -45.42
C ILE A 98 -10.36 19.29 -44.57
N PHE A 99 -11.25 18.45 -45.13
CA PHE A 99 -11.82 17.32 -44.40
C PHE A 99 -10.75 16.29 -44.02
N ILE A 100 -9.84 15.94 -44.95
CA ILE A 100 -8.75 14.99 -44.74
C ILE A 100 -7.79 15.50 -43.65
N VAL A 101 -7.35 16.76 -43.75
CA VAL A 101 -6.42 17.39 -42.80
C VAL A 101 -7.06 17.49 -41.40
N SER A 102 -8.33 17.93 -41.35
CA SER A 102 -9.07 17.99 -40.07
C SER A 102 -9.22 16.60 -39.42
N SER A 103 -9.51 15.56 -40.24
CA SER A 103 -9.56 14.19 -39.76
C SER A 103 -8.20 13.67 -39.28
N LEU A 104 -7.12 14.03 -39.99
CA LEU A 104 -5.75 13.68 -39.58
C LEU A 104 -5.38 14.29 -38.22
N ILE A 105 -5.71 15.57 -38.02
CA ILE A 105 -5.51 16.26 -36.76
C ILE A 105 -6.29 15.53 -35.64
N GLY A 106 -7.56 15.18 -35.87
CA GLY A 106 -8.37 14.42 -34.90
C GLY A 106 -7.76 13.07 -34.54
N VAL A 107 -7.29 12.30 -35.54
CA VAL A 107 -6.65 10.99 -35.33
C VAL A 107 -5.33 11.14 -34.57
N LEU A 108 -4.53 12.14 -34.89
CA LEU A 108 -3.27 12.42 -34.18
C LEU A 108 -3.52 12.83 -32.73
N THR A 109 -4.49 13.72 -32.49
CA THR A 109 -4.87 14.15 -31.14
C THR A 109 -5.34 12.97 -30.28
N THR A 110 -6.28 12.16 -30.79
CA THR A 110 -6.77 10.97 -30.10
C THR A 110 -5.64 9.94 -29.88
N GLY A 111 -4.75 9.76 -30.84
CA GLY A 111 -3.59 8.88 -30.72
C GLY A 111 -2.61 9.35 -29.65
N LEU A 112 -2.39 10.65 -29.53
CA LEU A 112 -1.55 11.27 -28.51
C LEU A 112 -2.20 11.16 -27.13
N GLU A 113 -3.50 11.45 -27.01
CA GLU A 113 -4.26 11.29 -25.77
C GLU A 113 -4.24 9.85 -25.26
N ASN A 114 -4.43 8.87 -26.13
CA ASN A 114 -4.34 7.46 -25.79
C ASN A 114 -2.93 7.08 -25.30
N ARG A 115 -1.87 7.58 -25.95
CA ARG A 115 -0.47 7.37 -25.52
C ARG A 115 -0.18 8.01 -24.17
N ILE A 116 -0.65 9.24 -23.97
CA ILE A 116 -0.52 9.92 -22.67
C ILE A 116 -1.32 9.17 -21.60
N GLY A 117 -2.52 8.71 -21.91
CA GLY A 117 -3.34 7.87 -21.05
C GLY A 117 -2.66 6.55 -20.66
N GLU A 118 -2.02 5.87 -21.61
CA GLU A 118 -1.23 4.66 -21.34
C GLU A 118 -0.02 4.93 -20.43
N LEU A 119 0.69 6.04 -20.65
CA LEU A 119 1.80 6.46 -19.78
C LEU A 119 1.31 6.86 -18.38
N ARG A 120 0.14 7.48 -18.28
CA ARG A 120 -0.50 7.81 -16.99
C ARG A 120 -0.95 6.56 -16.23
N LYS A 121 -1.35 5.48 -16.91
CA LYS A 121 -1.72 4.21 -16.28
C LYS A 121 -0.56 3.54 -15.53
N GLY A 122 0.67 4.04 -15.61
CA GLY A 122 1.79 3.56 -14.82
C GLY A 122 2.20 2.11 -15.08
N ARG A 123 2.01 1.61 -16.30
CA ARG A 123 2.35 0.23 -16.71
C ARG A 123 3.75 0.06 -17.28
N SER A 124 4.59 1.06 -17.20
CA SER A 124 5.99 0.95 -17.60
C SER A 124 6.81 0.24 -16.53
N ARG A 125 7.72 -0.66 -16.94
CA ARG A 125 8.64 -1.34 -16.02
C ARG A 125 9.57 -0.32 -15.34
N LEU A 126 9.81 -0.51 -14.06
CA LEU A 126 10.73 0.29 -13.25
C LEU A 126 12.19 -0.05 -13.60
N ILE A 127 13.07 0.95 -13.53
CA ILE A 127 14.53 0.79 -13.78
C ILE A 127 15.34 0.98 -12.49
N GLU A 128 14.69 1.34 -11.38
CA GLU A 128 15.36 1.60 -10.09
C GLU A 128 15.93 0.30 -9.48
N SER A 129 16.90 0.46 -8.59
CA SER A 129 17.50 -0.64 -7.82
C SER A 129 17.63 -0.25 -6.35
N GLY A 130 17.60 -1.24 -5.45
CA GLY A 130 17.68 -1.01 -4.01
C GLY A 130 16.44 -0.34 -3.41
N HIS A 131 15.33 -0.32 -4.14
CA HIS A 131 14.05 0.26 -3.70
C HIS A 131 13.26 -0.70 -2.82
N THR A 132 12.33 -0.17 -2.05
CA THR A 132 11.34 -0.93 -1.29
C THR A 132 10.05 -1.02 -2.10
N ILE A 133 9.48 -2.21 -2.21
CA ILE A 133 8.22 -2.46 -2.91
C ILE A 133 7.10 -2.63 -1.88
N LEU A 134 5.98 -1.95 -2.09
CA LEU A 134 4.72 -2.15 -1.36
C LEU A 134 3.73 -2.81 -2.32
N LEU A 135 3.25 -3.99 -1.97
CA LEU A 135 2.25 -4.76 -2.72
C LEU A 135 0.91 -4.72 -1.97
N GLY A 136 -0.12 -4.19 -2.61
CA GLY A 136 -1.45 -4.00 -2.04
C GLY A 136 -1.77 -2.54 -1.76
N TRP A 137 -3.05 -2.27 -1.41
CA TRP A 137 -3.54 -0.93 -1.10
C TRP A 137 -4.56 -0.96 0.02
N SER A 138 -4.24 -0.28 1.10
CA SER A 138 -5.09 -0.02 2.27
C SER A 138 -4.57 1.24 2.97
N ASP A 139 -5.22 1.68 4.04
CA ASP A 139 -4.79 2.82 4.83
C ASP A 139 -3.40 2.62 5.45
N GLN A 140 -2.96 1.38 5.62
CA GLN A 140 -1.62 1.06 6.10
C GLN A 140 -0.51 1.56 5.14
N VAL A 141 -0.80 1.71 3.85
CA VAL A 141 0.17 2.23 2.85
C VAL A 141 0.66 3.61 3.25
N PHE A 142 -0.22 4.47 3.74
CA PHE A 142 0.13 5.85 4.11
C PHE A 142 1.05 5.88 5.32
N THR A 143 0.73 5.09 6.36
CA THR A 143 1.58 4.94 7.55
C THR A 143 2.96 4.39 7.16
N VAL A 144 3.01 3.28 6.41
CA VAL A 144 4.28 2.65 6.00
C VAL A 144 5.15 3.61 5.17
N ILE A 145 4.56 4.38 4.26
CA ILE A 145 5.33 5.38 3.49
C ILE A 145 5.85 6.50 4.40
N GLY A 146 5.05 6.96 5.37
CA GLY A 146 5.44 7.97 6.35
C GLY A 146 6.65 7.51 7.18
N GLU A 147 6.57 6.32 7.75
CA GLU A 147 7.62 5.68 8.52
C GLU A 147 8.90 5.45 7.68
N LEU A 148 8.76 4.91 6.47
CA LEU A 148 9.90 4.74 5.56
C LEU A 148 10.54 6.09 5.16
N ALA A 149 9.75 7.16 5.08
CA ALA A 149 10.29 8.49 4.81
C ALA A 149 11.15 9.01 5.98
N THR A 150 10.77 8.67 7.21
CA THR A 150 11.53 9.01 8.42
C THR A 150 12.76 8.12 8.56
N ALA A 151 12.63 6.82 8.44
CA ALA A 151 13.72 5.84 8.55
C ALA A 151 14.84 6.04 7.51
N ASN A 152 14.54 6.61 6.35
CA ASN A 152 15.50 6.75 5.26
C ASN A 152 16.10 8.18 5.14
N LEU A 153 15.99 9.03 6.15
CA LEU A 153 16.50 10.40 6.14
C LEU A 153 18.01 10.48 5.84
N GLY A 154 18.78 9.47 6.22
CA GLY A 154 20.22 9.37 5.97
C GLY A 154 20.61 8.73 4.63
N GLN A 155 19.69 8.18 3.88
CA GLN A 155 19.99 7.43 2.65
C GLN A 155 20.01 8.33 1.41
N ARG A 156 20.92 8.02 0.47
CA ARG A 156 20.96 8.70 -0.84
C ARG A 156 19.82 8.19 -1.73
N LYS A 157 18.84 9.07 -2.03
CA LYS A 157 17.72 8.81 -2.96
C LYS A 157 16.88 7.58 -2.59
N PRO A 158 16.30 7.52 -1.40
CA PRO A 158 15.42 6.43 -1.06
C PRO A 158 14.20 6.40 -2.01
N CYS A 159 13.81 5.20 -2.44
CA CYS A 159 12.71 5.01 -3.37
C CYS A 159 11.75 3.93 -2.85
N VAL A 160 10.47 4.26 -2.83
CA VAL A 160 9.38 3.34 -2.53
C VAL A 160 8.49 3.19 -3.76
N VAL A 161 8.17 1.95 -4.10
CA VAL A 161 7.35 1.63 -5.27
C VAL A 161 6.10 0.90 -4.82
N VAL A 162 4.94 1.45 -5.16
CA VAL A 162 3.64 0.88 -4.81
C VAL A 162 3.04 0.19 -6.03
N LEU A 163 2.60 -1.07 -5.88
CA LEU A 163 1.84 -1.81 -6.89
C LEU A 163 0.47 -2.16 -6.32
N ALA A 164 -0.58 -1.65 -6.96
CA ALA A 164 -1.96 -1.97 -6.59
C ALA A 164 -2.88 -1.90 -7.81
N ASP A 165 -4.01 -2.60 -7.73
CA ASP A 165 -5.05 -2.59 -8.78
C ASP A 165 -5.93 -1.33 -8.66
N ARG A 166 -5.27 -0.17 -8.81
CA ARG A 166 -5.88 1.17 -8.73
C ARG A 166 -5.25 2.10 -9.76
N ASP A 167 -5.90 3.22 -10.03
CA ASP A 167 -5.35 4.25 -10.88
C ASP A 167 -4.10 4.88 -10.25
N LYS A 168 -3.04 5.01 -11.06
CA LYS A 168 -1.75 5.54 -10.60
C LYS A 168 -1.87 6.97 -10.08
N VAL A 169 -2.63 7.83 -10.78
CA VAL A 169 -2.73 9.26 -10.44
C VAL A 169 -3.50 9.42 -9.13
N GLU A 170 -4.58 8.64 -8.96
CA GLU A 170 -5.34 8.60 -7.72
C GLU A 170 -4.47 8.17 -6.53
N MET A 171 -3.67 7.11 -6.69
CA MET A 171 -2.74 6.68 -5.65
C MET A 171 -1.71 7.76 -5.29
N GLU A 172 -1.09 8.40 -6.30
CA GLU A 172 -0.10 9.46 -6.09
C GLU A 172 -0.70 10.69 -5.40
N ASP A 173 -1.93 11.06 -5.77
CA ASP A 173 -2.64 12.19 -5.16
C ASP A 173 -3.04 11.91 -3.70
N GLN A 174 -3.55 10.71 -3.40
CA GLN A 174 -3.87 10.30 -2.03
C GLN A 174 -2.61 10.26 -1.15
N ILE A 175 -1.50 9.68 -1.64
CA ILE A 175 -0.23 9.67 -0.89
C ILE A 175 0.25 11.09 -0.61
N ARG A 176 0.18 11.99 -1.60
CA ARG A 176 0.59 13.38 -1.42
C ARG A 176 -0.27 14.15 -0.42
N ALA A 177 -1.57 13.84 -0.38
CA ALA A 177 -2.51 14.49 0.53
C ALA A 177 -2.38 13.98 1.98
N LEU A 178 -2.17 12.67 2.16
CA LEU A 178 -2.20 12.02 3.47
C LEU A 178 -0.82 11.84 4.10
N VAL A 179 0.26 11.87 3.30
CA VAL A 179 1.65 11.73 3.79
C VAL A 179 2.45 12.99 3.50
N PRO A 180 2.45 14.01 4.37
CA PRO A 180 3.16 15.27 4.15
C PRO A 180 4.67 15.09 3.95
N GLN A 181 5.26 14.04 4.54
CA GLN A 181 6.69 13.73 4.43
C GLN A 181 7.05 12.95 3.16
N SER A 182 6.09 12.56 2.33
CA SER A 182 6.33 11.79 1.11
C SER A 182 7.31 12.48 0.14
N GLY A 183 7.45 13.80 0.22
CA GLY A 183 8.45 14.56 -0.57
C GLY A 183 9.92 14.31 -0.19
N ARG A 184 10.19 13.66 0.94
CA ARG A 184 11.55 13.28 1.37
C ARG A 184 12.08 12.04 0.69
N ILE A 185 11.18 11.19 0.21
CA ILE A 185 11.47 9.96 -0.53
C ILE A 185 10.80 10.01 -1.91
N ARG A 186 11.34 9.26 -2.85
CA ARG A 186 10.73 9.14 -4.17
C ARG A 186 9.68 8.03 -4.15
N VAL A 187 8.41 8.39 -4.17
CA VAL A 187 7.31 7.42 -4.28
C VAL A 187 6.91 7.26 -5.74
N ILE A 188 6.81 6.02 -6.22
CA ILE A 188 6.45 5.67 -7.59
C ILE A 188 5.30 4.67 -7.55
N CYS A 189 4.14 5.06 -8.07
CA CYS A 189 2.99 4.17 -8.16
C CYS A 189 2.92 3.44 -9.50
N ARG A 190 2.50 2.18 -9.46
CA ARG A 190 2.22 1.33 -10.62
C ARG A 190 0.83 0.73 -10.51
N SER A 191 0.06 0.85 -11.59
CA SER A 191 -1.28 0.27 -11.70
C SER A 191 -1.16 -1.16 -12.22
N GLY A 192 -1.51 -2.13 -11.38
CA GLY A 192 -1.46 -3.55 -11.69
C GLY A 192 -1.81 -4.39 -10.47
N SER A 193 -2.14 -5.65 -10.70
CA SER A 193 -2.53 -6.57 -9.63
C SER A 193 -1.32 -7.30 -9.05
N PRO A 194 -1.08 -7.23 -7.72
CA PRO A 194 -0.07 -8.04 -7.05
C PRO A 194 -0.26 -9.55 -7.24
N LEU A 195 -1.47 -9.98 -7.64
CA LEU A 195 -1.85 -11.36 -7.87
C LEU A 195 -1.45 -11.87 -9.28
N LYS A 196 -0.83 -11.03 -10.12
CA LYS A 196 -0.42 -11.38 -11.47
C LYS A 196 1.10 -11.28 -11.61
N ALA A 197 1.73 -12.38 -12.00
CA ALA A 197 3.19 -12.42 -12.21
C ALA A 197 3.66 -11.38 -13.24
N SER A 198 2.87 -11.12 -14.31
CA SER A 198 3.19 -10.09 -15.31
C SER A 198 3.23 -8.68 -14.72
N ASP A 199 2.35 -8.38 -13.78
CA ASP A 199 2.25 -7.05 -13.20
C ASP A 199 3.31 -6.83 -12.11
N LEU A 200 3.76 -7.89 -11.43
CA LEU A 200 4.91 -7.84 -10.54
C LEU A 200 6.19 -7.40 -11.26
N GLU A 201 6.35 -7.72 -12.55
CA GLU A 201 7.51 -7.26 -13.35
C GLU A 201 7.57 -5.73 -13.50
N LEU A 202 6.44 -5.04 -13.36
CA LEU A 202 6.38 -3.58 -13.44
C LEU A 202 7.20 -2.89 -12.35
N VAL A 203 7.34 -3.54 -11.20
CA VAL A 203 8.04 -2.99 -10.03
C VAL A 203 9.47 -3.53 -9.86
N SER A 204 9.97 -4.32 -10.84
CA SER A 204 11.33 -4.87 -10.86
C SER A 204 11.76 -5.53 -9.53
N PRO A 205 11.07 -6.59 -9.09
CA PRO A 205 11.32 -7.21 -7.79
C PRO A 205 12.73 -7.79 -7.65
N ASP A 206 13.38 -8.17 -8.78
CA ASP A 206 14.74 -8.73 -8.77
C ASP A 206 15.82 -7.75 -8.31
N THR A 207 15.57 -6.46 -8.40
CA THR A 207 16.50 -5.40 -7.99
C THR A 207 16.04 -4.65 -6.74
N ALA A 208 14.95 -5.10 -6.12
CA ALA A 208 14.45 -4.53 -4.89
C ALA A 208 15.32 -4.92 -3.68
N ARG A 209 15.38 -4.04 -2.68
CA ARG A 209 15.96 -4.33 -1.37
C ARG A 209 15.01 -5.15 -0.50
N SER A 210 13.75 -4.77 -0.50
CA SER A 210 12.69 -5.40 0.31
C SER A 210 11.33 -5.31 -0.36
N ILE A 211 10.45 -6.25 -0.03
CA ILE A 211 9.08 -6.34 -0.50
C ILE A 211 8.17 -6.44 0.72
N LEU A 212 7.27 -5.49 0.88
CA LEU A 212 6.23 -5.49 1.89
C LEU A 212 4.90 -5.84 1.22
N VAL A 213 4.27 -6.91 1.69
CA VAL A 213 2.94 -7.34 1.24
C VAL A 213 1.92 -6.87 2.27
N LEU A 214 1.09 -5.93 1.89
CA LEU A 214 0.07 -5.35 2.74
C LEU A 214 -1.31 -5.90 2.37
N PRO A 215 -2.15 -6.23 3.35
CA PRO A 215 -3.51 -6.66 3.09
C PRO A 215 -4.29 -5.52 2.42
N PRO A 216 -4.95 -5.76 1.28
CA PRO A 216 -5.84 -4.78 0.67
C PRO A 216 -7.09 -4.59 1.53
N SER A 217 -7.81 -3.49 1.31
CA SER A 217 -9.10 -3.29 1.96
C SER A 217 -10.13 -4.30 1.43
N GLY A 218 -10.84 -4.99 2.32
CA GLY A 218 -11.90 -5.93 1.96
C GLY A 218 -11.90 -7.23 2.77
N ALA A 219 -12.94 -8.03 2.58
CA ALA A 219 -13.16 -9.26 3.36
C ALA A 219 -12.12 -10.36 3.08
N ASP A 220 -11.57 -10.40 1.88
CA ASP A 220 -10.61 -11.43 1.43
C ASP A 220 -9.15 -10.97 1.50
N ALA A 221 -8.86 -9.97 2.32
CA ALA A 221 -7.56 -9.32 2.39
C ALA A 221 -6.39 -10.31 2.60
N ASP A 222 -6.50 -11.21 3.56
CA ASP A 222 -5.47 -12.21 3.85
C ASP A 222 -5.32 -13.25 2.73
N ILE A 223 -6.40 -13.57 2.02
CA ILE A 223 -6.36 -14.49 0.87
C ILE A 223 -5.49 -13.89 -0.24
N ASP A 224 -5.59 -12.59 -0.47
CA ASP A 224 -4.79 -11.90 -1.48
C ASP A 224 -3.32 -11.79 -1.05
N VAL A 225 -3.05 -11.58 0.24
CA VAL A 225 -1.69 -11.67 0.81
C VAL A 225 -1.11 -13.06 0.57
N ILE A 226 -1.84 -14.13 0.91
CA ILE A 226 -1.40 -15.52 0.74
C ILE A 226 -1.11 -15.84 -0.74
N LYS A 227 -1.98 -15.42 -1.66
CA LYS A 227 -1.76 -15.59 -3.12
C LYS A 227 -0.51 -14.84 -3.59
N THR A 228 -0.31 -13.62 -3.11
CA THR A 228 0.88 -12.81 -3.45
C THR A 228 2.15 -13.49 -2.94
N LEU A 229 2.14 -14.01 -1.71
CA LEU A 229 3.25 -14.77 -1.13
C LEU A 229 3.56 -16.03 -1.94
N LEU A 230 2.54 -16.79 -2.38
CA LEU A 230 2.71 -17.94 -3.26
C LEU A 230 3.38 -17.57 -4.57
N LEU A 231 2.99 -16.44 -5.18
CA LEU A 231 3.62 -15.95 -6.41
C LEU A 231 5.09 -15.58 -6.20
N LEU A 232 5.40 -14.89 -5.10
CA LEU A 232 6.77 -14.50 -4.75
C LEU A 232 7.63 -15.72 -4.41
N ASN A 233 7.07 -16.71 -3.70
CA ASN A 233 7.78 -17.92 -3.31
C ASN A 233 8.08 -18.84 -4.50
N ASN A 234 7.15 -18.95 -5.45
CA ASN A 234 7.33 -19.75 -6.66
C ASN A 234 8.09 -19.03 -7.78
N ARG A 235 8.52 -17.78 -7.57
CA ARG A 235 9.32 -17.03 -8.53
C ARG A 235 10.75 -17.55 -8.58
N ALA A 236 11.29 -17.69 -9.80
CA ALA A 236 12.73 -17.91 -9.98
C ALA A 236 13.46 -16.57 -9.77
N TRP A 237 14.30 -16.49 -8.75
CA TRP A 237 15.09 -15.31 -8.45
C TRP A 237 16.45 -15.40 -9.13
N PRO A 238 16.84 -14.44 -10.01
CA PRO A 238 18.13 -14.50 -10.73
C PRO A 238 19.34 -14.15 -9.84
N ALA A 239 19.07 -13.51 -8.69
CA ALA A 239 20.07 -13.13 -7.68
C ALA A 239 19.50 -13.43 -6.27
N THR A 240 20.10 -12.85 -5.23
CA THR A 240 19.61 -12.98 -3.86
C THR A 240 18.16 -12.48 -3.78
N ARG A 241 17.28 -13.29 -3.18
CA ARG A 241 15.89 -12.93 -2.94
C ARG A 241 15.83 -11.68 -2.06
N PRO A 242 15.04 -10.66 -2.39
CA PRO A 242 14.83 -9.52 -1.51
C PRO A 242 14.13 -9.95 -0.22
N HIS A 243 14.33 -9.18 0.84
CA HIS A 243 13.67 -9.43 2.11
C HIS A 243 12.15 -9.24 1.95
N VAL A 244 11.37 -10.27 2.27
CA VAL A 244 9.90 -10.25 2.14
C VAL A 244 9.28 -10.18 3.52
N VAL A 245 8.43 -9.18 3.73
CA VAL A 245 7.63 -9.03 4.95
C VAL A 245 6.15 -8.97 4.54
N ALA A 246 5.28 -9.68 5.22
CA ALA A 246 3.86 -9.65 4.96
C ALA A 246 3.05 -9.50 6.25
N ALA A 247 2.05 -8.63 6.22
CA ALA A 247 1.09 -8.50 7.30
C ALA A 247 -0.11 -9.42 7.06
N VAL A 248 -0.57 -10.08 8.11
CA VAL A 248 -1.77 -10.93 8.15
C VAL A 248 -2.71 -10.36 9.19
N LEU A 249 -3.97 -10.15 8.83
CA LEU A 249 -4.96 -9.50 9.69
C LEU A 249 -5.63 -10.48 10.66
N ASP A 250 -5.77 -11.74 10.27
CA ASP A 250 -6.39 -12.79 11.10
C ASP A 250 -5.35 -13.87 11.44
N SER A 251 -5.13 -14.08 12.74
CA SER A 251 -4.20 -15.09 13.25
C SER A 251 -4.50 -16.51 12.73
N ASP A 252 -5.75 -16.84 12.42
CA ASP A 252 -6.13 -18.14 11.89
C ASP A 252 -5.55 -18.40 10.50
N ASN A 253 -5.23 -17.33 9.75
CA ASN A 253 -4.63 -17.39 8.41
C ASN A 253 -3.09 -17.46 8.44
N VAL A 254 -2.43 -17.21 9.57
CA VAL A 254 -0.96 -17.17 9.70
C VAL A 254 -0.32 -18.50 9.30
N ALA A 255 -0.92 -19.63 9.66
CA ALA A 255 -0.40 -20.96 9.28
C ALA A 255 -0.39 -21.15 7.76
N ALA A 256 -1.46 -20.75 7.08
CA ALA A 256 -1.57 -20.80 5.63
C ALA A 256 -0.62 -19.81 4.95
N ALA A 257 -0.50 -18.58 5.50
CA ALA A 257 0.43 -17.59 5.01
C ALA A 257 1.89 -18.05 5.13
N ARG A 258 2.26 -18.70 6.23
CA ARG A 258 3.60 -19.27 6.45
C ARG A 258 3.93 -20.36 5.43
N LEU A 259 2.98 -21.26 5.16
CA LEU A 259 3.13 -22.29 4.14
C LEU A 259 3.32 -21.67 2.73
N ALA A 260 2.60 -20.60 2.43
CA ALA A 260 2.69 -19.89 1.16
C ALA A 260 3.99 -19.11 0.99
N ALA A 261 4.48 -18.51 2.08
CA ALA A 261 5.67 -17.64 2.09
C ALA A 261 6.99 -18.41 1.99
N GLY A 262 7.02 -19.66 2.50
CA GLY A 262 8.28 -20.40 2.72
C GLY A 262 9.08 -19.84 3.91
N ASP A 263 10.30 -20.35 4.09
CA ASP A 263 11.13 -20.06 5.28
C ASP A 263 11.74 -18.64 5.27
N ASP A 264 11.84 -18.00 4.12
CA ASP A 264 12.59 -16.74 3.94
C ASP A 264 11.74 -15.47 4.12
N ALA A 265 10.43 -15.58 4.41
CA ALA A 265 9.57 -14.42 4.58
C ALA A 265 9.16 -14.23 6.05
N LEU A 266 9.18 -12.98 6.49
CA LEU A 266 8.68 -12.58 7.80
C LEU A 266 7.18 -12.31 7.73
N LEU A 267 6.43 -12.96 8.62
CA LEU A 267 4.99 -12.74 8.76
C LEU A 267 4.73 -11.94 10.04
N VAL A 268 3.98 -10.87 9.89
CA VAL A 268 3.49 -10.03 10.99
C VAL A 268 2.03 -10.39 11.24
N ASP A 269 1.76 -11.03 12.37
CA ASP A 269 0.41 -11.30 12.86
C ASP A 269 -0.13 -10.03 13.54
N ALA A 270 -0.85 -9.21 12.78
CA ALA A 270 -1.38 -7.94 13.27
C ALA A 270 -2.43 -8.13 14.36
N ASP A 271 -3.20 -9.22 14.31
CA ASP A 271 -4.23 -9.53 15.29
C ASP A 271 -3.62 -9.91 16.65
N ASP A 272 -2.61 -10.81 16.66
CA ASP A 272 -1.92 -11.22 17.91
C ASP A 272 -1.19 -10.03 18.55
N ILE A 273 -0.52 -9.19 17.75
CA ILE A 273 0.16 -7.98 18.26
C ILE A 273 -0.86 -7.04 18.92
N MET A 274 -2.02 -6.80 18.27
CA MET A 274 -3.06 -5.93 18.81
C MET A 274 -3.64 -6.49 20.11
N VAL A 275 -3.94 -7.79 20.16
CA VAL A 275 -4.44 -8.46 21.37
C VAL A 275 -3.45 -8.32 22.52
N ARG A 276 -2.16 -8.57 22.28
CA ARG A 276 -1.09 -8.42 23.30
C ARG A 276 -0.96 -6.98 23.77
N LEU A 277 -1.00 -6.00 22.85
CA LEU A 277 -0.92 -4.58 23.19
C LEU A 277 -2.09 -4.15 24.08
N VAL A 278 -3.31 -4.57 23.78
CA VAL A 278 -4.50 -4.29 24.61
C VAL A 278 -4.33 -4.89 26.01
N VAL A 279 -3.91 -6.16 26.09
CA VAL A 279 -3.74 -6.84 27.38
C VAL A 279 -2.60 -6.22 28.21
N GLN A 280 -1.50 -5.85 27.59
CA GLN A 280 -0.38 -5.19 28.28
C GLN A 280 -0.79 -3.79 28.78
N SER A 281 -1.48 -3.01 27.95
CA SER A 281 -1.97 -1.66 28.31
C SER A 281 -3.03 -1.73 29.41
N HIS A 282 -3.85 -2.80 29.44
CA HIS A 282 -4.77 -3.05 30.54
C HIS A 282 -4.02 -3.21 31.89
N ARG A 283 -2.86 -3.88 31.89
CA ARG A 283 -2.09 -4.12 33.13
C ARG A 283 -1.38 -2.86 33.63
N GLN A 284 -0.93 -2.02 32.74
CA GLN A 284 -0.11 -0.88 33.07
C GLN A 284 -0.50 0.32 32.20
N ALA A 285 -1.10 1.32 32.85
CA ALA A 285 -1.46 2.58 32.22
C ALA A 285 -0.22 3.24 31.60
N GLY A 286 -0.37 3.78 30.36
CA GLY A 286 0.71 4.42 29.62
C GLY A 286 1.57 3.48 28.77
N LEU A 287 1.46 2.15 28.91
CA LEU A 287 2.29 1.22 28.13
C LEU A 287 2.00 1.30 26.62
N SER A 288 0.77 1.62 26.24
CA SER A 288 0.43 1.86 24.82
C SER A 288 1.26 3.00 24.22
N ALA A 289 1.46 4.09 24.96
CA ALA A 289 2.29 5.21 24.50
C ALA A 289 3.76 4.78 24.36
N VAL A 290 4.30 4.01 25.31
CA VAL A 290 5.65 3.46 25.22
C VAL A 290 5.80 2.55 23.99
N CYS A 291 4.83 1.65 23.75
CA CYS A 291 4.87 0.78 22.56
C CYS A 291 4.77 1.58 21.26
N THR A 292 3.97 2.64 21.24
CA THR A 292 3.86 3.52 20.04
C THR A 292 5.19 4.20 19.77
N ASP A 293 5.85 4.76 20.80
CA ASP A 293 7.16 5.41 20.67
C ASP A 293 8.26 4.44 20.20
N LEU A 294 8.24 3.19 20.68
CA LEU A 294 9.19 2.15 20.28
C LEU A 294 8.96 1.60 18.85
N LEU A 295 7.79 1.83 18.28
CA LEU A 295 7.45 1.43 16.90
C LEU A 295 7.53 2.59 15.91
N ASP A 296 7.72 3.83 16.37
CA ASP A 296 7.89 5.02 15.56
C ASP A 296 9.38 5.23 15.25
N PHE A 297 9.73 5.38 13.97
CA PHE A 297 11.10 5.69 13.55
C PHE A 297 11.58 7.09 13.93
N ALA A 298 10.72 7.97 14.44
CA ALA A 298 11.12 9.26 14.98
C ALA A 298 11.60 9.16 16.44
N GLY A 299 11.35 8.04 17.12
CA GLY A 299 11.70 7.78 18.50
C GLY A 299 12.99 6.98 18.66
N SER A 300 13.04 6.19 19.74
CA SER A 300 14.12 5.24 19.96
C SER A 300 13.82 3.91 19.31
N GLU A 301 14.78 3.36 18.58
CA GLU A 301 14.67 2.10 17.86
C GLU A 301 15.51 0.98 18.48
N PHE A 302 15.23 -0.26 18.09
CA PHE A 302 16.03 -1.42 18.46
C PHE A 302 17.10 -1.71 17.43
N TYR A 303 18.36 -1.70 17.86
CA TYR A 303 19.50 -2.02 17.02
C TYR A 303 20.16 -3.33 17.46
N LEU A 304 20.49 -4.17 16.47
CA LEU A 304 21.34 -5.35 16.65
C LEU A 304 22.78 -4.95 16.37
N LYS A 305 23.62 -4.90 17.39
CA LYS A 305 25.00 -4.44 17.26
C LYS A 305 26.00 -5.48 17.74
N ALA A 306 26.90 -5.87 16.85
CA ALA A 306 28.03 -6.71 17.23
C ALA A 306 29.06 -5.88 18.03
N GLU A 307 29.36 -6.30 19.24
CA GLU A 307 30.33 -5.64 20.13
C GLU A 307 31.39 -6.66 20.57
N PRO A 308 32.45 -6.90 19.77
CA PRO A 308 33.46 -7.93 20.07
C PRO A 308 34.18 -7.71 21.43
N VAL A 309 34.21 -6.46 21.91
CA VAL A 309 34.82 -6.11 23.22
C VAL A 309 34.02 -6.69 24.38
N LEU A 310 32.74 -7.02 24.18
CA LEU A 310 31.88 -7.58 25.23
C LEU A 310 31.86 -9.12 25.22
N GLU A 311 32.51 -9.77 24.27
CA GLU A 311 32.60 -11.23 24.25
C GLU A 311 33.25 -11.77 25.54
N GLY A 312 32.64 -12.77 26.15
CA GLY A 312 33.04 -13.35 27.41
C GLY A 312 32.57 -12.61 28.66
N SER A 313 32.01 -11.39 28.50
CA SER A 313 31.36 -10.69 29.63
C SER A 313 29.97 -11.27 29.88
N THR A 314 29.46 -11.11 31.09
CA THR A 314 28.08 -11.42 31.41
C THR A 314 27.15 -10.28 30.98
N TYR A 315 25.87 -10.60 30.72
CA TYR A 315 24.87 -9.57 30.38
C TYR A 315 24.77 -8.50 31.47
N GLY A 316 24.81 -8.89 32.75
CA GLY A 316 24.81 -7.94 33.86
C GLY A 316 25.97 -6.94 33.84
N GLU A 317 27.16 -7.35 33.43
CA GLU A 317 28.31 -6.46 33.27
C GLU A 317 28.13 -5.50 32.08
N THR A 318 27.35 -5.87 31.06
CA THR A 318 27.12 -4.99 29.89
C THR A 318 26.17 -3.84 30.18
N LEU A 319 25.28 -3.95 31.18
CA LEU A 319 24.25 -2.93 31.47
C LEU A 319 24.85 -1.53 31.70
N ASN A 320 26.01 -1.45 32.34
CA ASN A 320 26.69 -0.19 32.64
C ASN A 320 27.84 0.13 31.67
N ARG A 321 27.97 -0.62 30.57
CA ARG A 321 29.06 -0.42 29.59
C ARG A 321 28.72 0.56 28.48
N TYR A 322 27.46 0.98 28.35
CA TYR A 322 27.04 1.92 27.34
C TYR A 322 27.00 3.34 27.89
N ALA A 323 27.73 4.25 27.23
CA ALA A 323 27.64 5.69 27.48
C ALA A 323 26.38 6.29 26.86
N LEU A 324 25.99 5.77 25.68
CA LEU A 324 24.77 6.12 24.97
C LEU A 324 24.17 4.81 24.43
N GLY A 325 22.85 4.69 24.49
CA GLY A 325 22.12 3.47 24.21
C GLY A 325 21.88 2.62 25.46
N VAL A 326 20.80 1.87 25.48
CA VAL A 326 20.40 1.00 26.59
C VAL A 326 20.40 -0.46 26.12
N PRO A 327 21.28 -1.33 26.64
CA PRO A 327 21.25 -2.74 26.29
C PRO A 327 20.03 -3.40 26.92
N ILE A 328 19.16 -4.00 26.09
CA ILE A 328 17.93 -4.64 26.53
C ILE A 328 17.93 -6.16 26.36
N GLY A 329 18.94 -6.70 25.69
CA GLY A 329 19.02 -8.14 25.44
C GLY A 329 20.16 -8.55 24.50
N VAL A 330 20.11 -9.80 24.10
CA VAL A 330 21.11 -10.45 23.23
C VAL A 330 20.40 -11.22 22.13
N CYS A 331 20.87 -11.06 20.89
CA CYS A 331 20.57 -11.95 19.79
C CYS A 331 21.76 -12.90 19.62
N THR A 332 21.54 -14.17 19.89
CA THR A 332 22.60 -15.19 19.82
C THR A 332 22.96 -15.51 18.38
N SER A 333 24.15 -16.02 18.15
CA SER A 333 24.69 -16.37 16.82
C SER A 333 23.82 -17.40 16.06
N ASP A 334 23.01 -18.19 16.77
CA ASP A 334 22.01 -19.11 16.20
C ASP A 334 20.64 -18.43 15.93
N GLY A 335 20.54 -17.10 16.11
CA GLY A 335 19.36 -16.30 15.80
C GLY A 335 18.28 -16.26 16.89
N ARG A 336 18.55 -16.76 18.10
CA ARG A 336 17.60 -16.62 19.22
C ARG A 336 17.67 -15.23 19.83
N VAL A 337 16.50 -14.63 20.04
CA VAL A 337 16.35 -13.33 20.70
C VAL A 337 16.06 -13.54 22.18
N LEU A 338 16.92 -13.02 23.05
CA LEU A 338 16.80 -13.07 24.49
C LEU A 338 16.64 -11.62 25.00
N VAL A 339 15.40 -11.22 25.31
CA VAL A 339 15.12 -9.90 25.91
C VAL A 339 15.26 -10.03 27.42
N ASN A 340 16.04 -9.12 28.04
CA ASN A 340 16.33 -9.11 29.44
C ASN A 340 16.71 -10.49 30.01
N PRO A 341 17.77 -11.13 29.46
CA PRO A 341 18.22 -12.45 29.92
C PRO A 341 18.73 -12.39 31.34
N GLY A 342 19.00 -13.55 31.95
CA GLY A 342 19.62 -13.61 33.24
C GLY A 342 20.95 -12.85 33.29
N MET A 343 21.24 -12.19 34.40
CA MET A 343 22.44 -11.33 34.57
C MET A 343 23.76 -12.10 34.38
N ASP A 344 23.74 -13.39 34.58
CA ASP A 344 24.83 -14.36 34.39
C ASP A 344 24.98 -14.91 32.98
N THR A 345 24.09 -14.50 32.06
CA THR A 345 24.16 -14.91 30.64
C THR A 345 25.44 -14.38 30.02
N VAL A 346 26.30 -15.28 29.52
CA VAL A 346 27.59 -14.92 28.90
C VAL A 346 27.38 -14.59 27.43
N ILE A 347 27.95 -13.49 26.96
CA ILE A 347 27.94 -13.05 25.57
C ILE A 347 28.93 -13.91 24.79
N GLY A 348 28.43 -14.66 23.82
CA GLY A 348 29.24 -15.56 22.97
C GLY A 348 29.86 -14.85 21.78
N GLY A 349 30.84 -15.53 21.15
CA GLY A 349 31.40 -15.05 19.88
C GLY A 349 30.36 -15.07 18.76
N GLY A 350 30.18 -13.93 18.10
CA GLY A 350 29.18 -13.76 17.04
C GLY A 350 27.77 -13.39 17.52
N ASP A 351 27.56 -13.26 18.85
CA ASP A 351 26.33 -12.70 19.40
C ASP A 351 26.22 -11.19 19.13
N GLN A 352 25.03 -10.68 19.06
CA GLN A 352 24.75 -9.25 18.91
C GLN A 352 23.97 -8.73 20.12
N MET A 353 24.38 -7.57 20.62
CA MET A 353 23.62 -6.85 21.63
C MET A 353 22.38 -6.23 21.02
N ILE A 354 21.24 -6.35 21.69
CA ILE A 354 20.03 -5.62 21.37
C ILE A 354 20.05 -4.33 22.18
N VAL A 355 20.20 -3.20 21.49
CA VAL A 355 20.37 -1.89 22.13
C VAL A 355 19.24 -0.97 21.68
N LEU A 356 18.60 -0.30 22.64
CA LEU A 356 17.63 0.74 22.40
C LEU A 356 18.36 2.08 22.31
N ALA A 357 18.21 2.81 21.20
CA ALA A 357 18.83 4.10 20.97
C ALA A 357 18.06 4.90 19.91
N GLU A 358 18.22 6.21 19.90
CA GLU A 358 17.63 7.11 18.90
C GLU A 358 18.26 6.92 17.50
N ASP A 359 19.56 6.57 17.44
CA ASP A 359 20.29 6.35 16.17
C ASP A 359 21.44 5.36 16.43
N ASP A 360 21.74 4.49 15.48
CA ASP A 360 22.79 3.48 15.58
C ASP A 360 24.20 4.09 15.73
N LEU A 361 24.43 5.29 15.20
CA LEU A 361 25.66 6.06 15.35
C LEU A 361 25.86 6.63 16.75
N LEU A 362 24.79 6.74 17.53
CA LEU A 362 24.82 7.20 18.93
C LEU A 362 25.18 6.07 19.88
N ILE A 363 25.09 4.80 19.48
CA ILE A 363 25.43 3.66 20.34
C ILE A 363 26.94 3.65 20.58
N ARG A 364 27.36 3.91 21.81
CA ARG A 364 28.78 4.00 22.20
C ARG A 364 29.04 3.32 23.55
N LEU A 365 30.06 2.50 23.57
CA LEU A 365 30.56 1.94 24.82
C LEU A 365 31.28 3.03 25.62
N ALA A 366 31.10 3.03 26.96
CA ALA A 366 31.87 3.85 27.87
C ALA A 366 33.30 3.31 27.98
N ALA A 367 34.27 4.20 28.10
CA ALA A 367 35.66 3.84 28.33
C ALA A 367 35.82 3.07 29.66
N GLU A 368 35.10 3.48 30.68
CA GLU A 368 35.00 2.83 31.98
C GLU A 368 33.53 2.79 32.41
N ALA A 369 33.12 1.71 33.11
CA ALA A 369 31.77 1.62 33.65
C ALA A 369 31.58 2.71 34.74
N PRO A 370 30.47 3.49 34.69
CA PRO A 370 30.20 4.49 35.72
C PRO A 370 30.04 3.81 37.09
N PRO A 371 30.48 4.46 38.18
CA PRO A 371 30.33 3.90 39.51
C PRO A 371 28.84 3.80 39.91
N VAL A 372 28.45 2.64 40.42
CA VAL A 372 27.10 2.44 40.97
C VAL A 372 27.03 3.06 42.38
N VAL A 373 26.05 3.93 42.63
CA VAL A 373 25.77 4.51 43.93
C VAL A 373 24.80 3.61 44.69
N GLU A 374 25.30 2.58 45.33
CA GLU A 374 24.53 1.57 46.09
C GLU A 374 23.51 2.18 47.06
N ALA A 375 23.85 3.29 47.72
CA ALA A 375 22.97 3.98 48.67
C ALA A 375 21.72 4.62 48.01
N ALA A 376 21.72 4.79 46.68
CA ALA A 376 20.58 5.33 45.93
C ALA A 376 19.61 4.23 45.45
N ILE A 377 19.97 2.96 45.61
CA ILE A 377 19.11 1.83 45.20
C ILE A 377 18.00 1.67 46.25
N ALA A 378 16.78 2.04 45.89
CA ALA A 378 15.61 1.80 46.73
C ALA A 378 15.08 0.38 46.49
N THR A 379 14.83 -0.37 47.56
CA THR A 379 14.08 -1.63 47.45
C THR A 379 12.59 -1.30 47.34
N PRO A 380 11.91 -1.64 46.23
CA PRO A 380 10.49 -1.39 46.13
C PRO A 380 9.73 -2.16 47.21
N ALA A 381 8.71 -1.50 47.81
CA ALA A 381 7.80 -2.20 48.71
C ALA A 381 7.05 -3.29 47.93
N GLU A 382 7.05 -4.52 48.45
CA GLU A 382 6.22 -5.60 47.90
C GLU A 382 4.74 -5.19 47.94
N GLN A 383 4.14 -4.96 46.77
CA GLN A 383 2.69 -4.75 46.68
C GLN A 383 2.02 -6.12 46.66
N GLU A 384 1.15 -6.37 47.62
CA GLU A 384 0.33 -7.58 47.58
C GLU A 384 -0.55 -7.60 46.32
N PRO A 385 -0.48 -8.67 45.48
CA PRO A 385 -1.32 -8.82 44.31
C PRO A 385 -2.79 -8.79 44.71
N ARG A 386 -3.60 -7.97 44.02
CA ARG A 386 -5.04 -7.85 44.29
C ARG A 386 -5.85 -8.29 43.09
N PRO A 387 -6.98 -8.99 43.31
CA PRO A 387 -7.89 -9.36 42.23
C PRO A 387 -8.42 -8.11 41.50
N ASN A 388 -8.39 -8.13 40.19
CA ASN A 388 -8.86 -7.03 39.32
C ASN A 388 -10.30 -7.19 38.92
N ARG A 389 -11.00 -6.07 38.75
CA ARG A 389 -12.34 -6.03 38.19
C ARG A 389 -12.30 -5.21 36.88
N THR A 390 -12.52 -5.89 35.77
CA THR A 390 -12.43 -5.33 34.42
C THR A 390 -13.80 -5.24 33.80
N LEU A 391 -14.08 -4.16 33.09
CA LEU A 391 -15.25 -3.99 32.20
C LEU A 391 -14.77 -4.02 30.75
N LEU A 392 -15.34 -4.93 29.95
CA LEU A 392 -15.13 -4.97 28.50
C LEU A 392 -16.43 -4.50 27.82
N ILE A 393 -16.37 -3.38 27.12
CA ILE A 393 -17.49 -2.76 26.42
C ILE A 393 -17.38 -3.05 24.94
N GLY A 394 -18.45 -3.58 24.34
CA GLY A 394 -18.46 -4.04 22.96
C GLY A 394 -17.98 -5.48 22.82
N TRP A 395 -18.08 -5.99 21.61
CA TRP A 395 -17.66 -7.36 21.27
C TRP A 395 -17.16 -7.40 19.83
N ASN A 396 -16.05 -8.12 19.60
CA ASN A 396 -15.51 -8.40 18.29
C ASN A 396 -14.74 -9.73 18.28
N ASN A 397 -14.17 -10.11 17.14
CA ASN A 397 -13.43 -11.37 16.96
C ASN A 397 -12.20 -11.50 17.88
N ARG A 398 -11.64 -10.39 18.36
CA ARG A 398 -10.47 -10.37 19.27
C ARG A 398 -10.85 -10.53 20.73
N ALA A 399 -12.09 -10.26 21.10
CA ALA A 399 -12.55 -10.25 22.48
C ALA A 399 -12.28 -11.57 23.21
N ALA A 400 -12.54 -12.70 22.58
CA ALA A 400 -12.28 -14.02 23.17
C ALA A 400 -10.78 -14.24 23.45
N LYS A 401 -9.90 -13.88 22.47
CA LYS A 401 -8.44 -13.97 22.60
C LYS A 401 -7.92 -13.06 23.73
N ILE A 402 -8.44 -11.83 23.82
CA ILE A 402 -8.11 -10.88 24.90
C ILE A 402 -8.48 -11.46 26.26
N ILE A 403 -9.67 -12.00 26.42
CA ILE A 403 -10.14 -12.59 27.68
C ILE A 403 -9.30 -13.81 28.08
N ASP A 404 -8.96 -14.68 27.14
CA ASP A 404 -8.14 -15.88 27.41
C ASP A 404 -6.69 -15.52 27.72
N LEU A 405 -6.18 -14.45 27.13
CA LEU A 405 -4.85 -13.92 27.46
C LEU A 405 -4.86 -13.23 28.83
N LEU A 406 -5.89 -12.45 29.16
CA LEU A 406 -6.07 -11.84 30.48
C LEU A 406 -6.12 -12.90 31.59
N ASP A 407 -6.81 -14.04 31.39
CA ASP A 407 -6.87 -15.13 32.38
C ASP A 407 -5.50 -15.64 32.81
N ARG A 408 -4.47 -15.53 31.94
CA ARG A 408 -3.10 -15.96 32.24
C ARG A 408 -2.33 -14.97 33.11
N PHE A 409 -2.73 -13.70 33.11
CA PHE A 409 -1.96 -12.60 33.71
C PHE A 409 -2.63 -11.93 34.92
N VAL A 410 -3.93 -12.13 35.10
CA VAL A 410 -4.64 -11.56 36.24
C VAL A 410 -4.54 -12.45 37.47
N GLU A 411 -4.66 -11.82 38.63
CA GLU A 411 -4.67 -12.56 39.91
C GLU A 411 -5.91 -13.46 40.06
N PRO A 412 -5.78 -14.57 40.77
CA PRO A 412 -6.91 -15.44 41.10
C PRO A 412 -8.09 -14.67 41.69
N ARG A 413 -9.31 -15.02 41.29
CA ARG A 413 -10.58 -14.37 41.67
C ARG A 413 -10.86 -13.04 40.99
N SER A 414 -10.08 -12.64 40.01
CA SER A 414 -10.40 -11.49 39.18
C SER A 414 -11.71 -11.68 38.41
N THR A 415 -12.39 -10.60 38.08
CA THR A 415 -13.67 -10.63 37.37
C THR A 415 -13.66 -9.76 36.14
N LEU A 416 -14.31 -10.20 35.07
CA LEU A 416 -14.51 -9.44 33.85
C LEU A 416 -15.99 -9.43 33.50
N ASP A 417 -16.57 -8.25 33.44
CA ASP A 417 -17.95 -8.05 33.01
C ASP A 417 -17.95 -7.62 31.52
N ILE A 418 -18.65 -8.36 30.66
CA ILE A 418 -18.84 -8.02 29.24
C ILE A 418 -20.12 -7.23 29.10
N ALA A 419 -20.02 -5.99 28.62
CA ALA A 419 -21.14 -5.09 28.35
C ALA A 419 -21.36 -4.99 26.82
N ALA A 420 -22.34 -5.71 26.29
CA ALA A 420 -22.66 -5.73 24.86
C ALA A 420 -24.19 -5.86 24.64
N PRO A 421 -24.71 -5.54 23.43
CA PRO A 421 -26.14 -5.68 23.13
C PRO A 421 -26.62 -7.13 23.22
N GLU A 422 -25.78 -8.08 22.83
CA GLU A 422 -26.07 -9.51 22.83
C GLU A 422 -25.01 -10.31 23.60
N GLU A 423 -25.41 -11.40 24.24
CA GLU A 423 -24.50 -12.29 24.96
C GLU A 423 -23.63 -13.08 23.98
N PRO A 424 -22.28 -12.96 24.06
CA PRO A 424 -21.40 -13.72 23.21
C PRO A 424 -21.52 -15.23 23.46
N PRO A 425 -21.66 -16.06 22.42
CA PRO A 425 -21.90 -17.49 22.58
C PRO A 425 -20.73 -18.21 23.28
N GLY A 426 -21.04 -18.94 24.35
CA GLY A 426 -20.09 -19.82 25.02
C GLY A 426 -19.05 -19.19 25.92
N VAL A 427 -18.81 -17.87 25.83
CA VAL A 427 -17.68 -17.20 26.51
C VAL A 427 -17.88 -17.16 28.04
N THR A 428 -19.09 -16.89 28.50
CA THR A 428 -19.41 -16.85 29.94
C THR A 428 -19.37 -18.22 30.60
N LYS A 429 -19.52 -19.30 29.82
CA LYS A 429 -19.52 -20.70 30.29
C LYS A 429 -18.15 -21.37 30.25
N ALA A 430 -17.18 -20.76 29.56
CA ALA A 430 -15.83 -21.32 29.46
C ALA A 430 -15.14 -21.30 30.84
N LYS A 431 -14.55 -22.44 31.22
CA LYS A 431 -13.76 -22.54 32.45
C LYS A 431 -12.43 -21.80 32.29
N ARG A 432 -12.15 -20.88 33.21
CA ARG A 432 -10.90 -20.14 33.29
C ARG A 432 -10.27 -20.33 34.68
N THR A 433 -8.99 -20.10 34.79
CA THR A 433 -8.23 -20.38 35.99
C THR A 433 -8.34 -19.22 37.00
N ASN A 434 -8.13 -18.00 36.56
CA ASN A 434 -8.03 -16.85 37.42
C ASN A 434 -9.19 -15.87 37.25
N LEU A 435 -9.87 -15.91 36.07
CA LEU A 435 -10.83 -14.93 35.65
C LEU A 435 -12.26 -15.46 35.65
N LYS A 436 -13.17 -14.80 36.34
CA LYS A 436 -14.61 -15.07 36.26
C LYS A 436 -15.28 -14.08 35.31
N VAL A 437 -15.82 -14.58 34.18
CA VAL A 437 -16.48 -13.77 33.16
C VAL A 437 -18.00 -13.75 33.41
N ARG A 438 -18.61 -12.57 33.28
CA ARG A 438 -20.03 -12.33 33.38
C ARG A 438 -20.50 -11.51 32.19
N TYR A 439 -21.77 -11.59 31.86
CA TYR A 439 -22.39 -10.77 30.82
C TYR A 439 -23.39 -9.78 31.42
N ARG A 440 -23.40 -8.56 30.90
CA ARG A 440 -24.37 -7.49 31.19
C ARG A 440 -24.87 -6.93 29.87
N ARG A 441 -26.18 -6.97 29.67
CA ARG A 441 -26.77 -6.36 28.47
C ARG A 441 -26.61 -4.85 28.52
N CYS A 442 -25.96 -4.27 27.51
CA CYS A 442 -25.71 -2.85 27.42
C CYS A 442 -25.65 -2.42 25.94
N GLU A 443 -26.28 -1.29 25.62
CA GLU A 443 -26.07 -0.59 24.35
C GLU A 443 -24.98 0.49 24.57
N PRO A 444 -23.74 0.29 24.09
CA PRO A 444 -22.59 1.14 24.44
C PRO A 444 -22.71 2.60 24.01
N THR A 445 -23.51 2.88 22.99
CA THR A 445 -23.74 4.23 22.47
C THR A 445 -24.79 5.01 23.28
N THR A 446 -25.39 4.38 24.30
CA THR A 446 -26.42 4.99 25.12
C THR A 446 -25.88 5.33 26.51
N ARG A 447 -25.82 6.62 26.85
CA ARG A 447 -25.29 7.13 28.13
C ARG A 447 -25.92 6.47 29.35
N SER A 448 -27.24 6.42 29.45
CA SER A 448 -27.94 5.81 30.58
C SER A 448 -27.64 4.31 30.76
N ALA A 449 -27.34 3.60 29.67
CA ALA A 449 -26.94 2.21 29.74
C ALA A 449 -25.52 2.04 30.31
N LEU A 450 -24.61 2.98 30.03
CA LEU A 450 -23.28 3.02 30.61
C LEU A 450 -23.29 3.40 32.09
N GLU A 451 -24.10 4.39 32.49
CA GLU A 451 -24.28 4.79 33.90
C GLU A 451 -24.81 3.65 34.77
N ALA A 452 -25.67 2.78 34.21
CA ALA A 452 -26.20 1.59 34.89
C ALA A 452 -25.16 0.50 35.15
N LEU A 453 -23.95 0.60 34.63
CA LEU A 453 -22.85 -0.36 34.84
C LEU A 453 -22.05 -0.13 36.11
N ASP A 454 -22.26 0.97 36.84
CA ASP A 454 -21.48 1.36 38.02
C ASP A 454 -19.97 1.45 37.73
N LEU A 455 -19.60 2.31 36.77
CA LEU A 455 -18.24 2.38 36.20
C LEU A 455 -17.15 2.58 37.25
N GLY A 456 -17.37 3.34 38.31
CA GLY A 456 -16.42 3.57 39.42
C GLY A 456 -16.05 2.31 40.21
N THR A 457 -16.67 1.17 39.95
CA THR A 457 -16.33 -0.11 40.60
C THR A 457 -15.30 -0.94 39.83
N TYR A 458 -14.93 -0.53 38.61
CA TYR A 458 -13.94 -1.21 37.78
C TYR A 458 -12.60 -0.49 37.84
N GLN A 459 -11.53 -1.26 37.93
CA GLN A 459 -10.15 -0.74 37.85
C GLN A 459 -9.74 -0.49 36.40
N HIS A 460 -10.31 -1.25 35.45
CA HIS A 460 -9.95 -1.17 34.05
C HIS A 460 -11.19 -1.27 33.18
N ILE A 461 -11.24 -0.44 32.15
CA ILE A 461 -12.29 -0.45 31.12
C ILE A 461 -11.61 -0.64 29.77
N VAL A 462 -12.04 -1.66 29.03
CA VAL A 462 -11.59 -1.94 27.65
C VAL A 462 -12.77 -1.72 26.72
N VAL A 463 -12.62 -0.89 25.71
CA VAL A 463 -13.63 -0.64 24.68
C VAL A 463 -13.19 -1.28 23.38
N LEU A 464 -14.04 -2.12 22.81
CA LEU A 464 -13.79 -2.79 21.53
C LEU A 464 -14.76 -2.29 20.47
N ALA A 465 -14.22 -2.01 19.30
CA ALA A 465 -15.01 -1.68 18.10
C ALA A 465 -15.77 -2.92 17.61
N ASP A 466 -16.91 -2.69 16.97
CA ASP A 466 -17.77 -3.74 16.41
C ASP A 466 -17.29 -4.12 15.00
N ASP A 467 -16.88 -5.38 14.80
CA ASP A 467 -16.44 -5.90 13.50
C ASP A 467 -17.62 -6.18 12.52
N GLY A 468 -18.86 -6.18 13.02
CA GLY A 468 -20.05 -6.50 12.24
C GLY A 468 -20.57 -5.32 11.38
N VAL A 469 -19.94 -4.14 11.48
CA VAL A 469 -20.34 -2.93 10.76
C VAL A 469 -19.18 -2.36 9.94
N ALA A 470 -19.48 -1.47 9.01
CA ALA A 470 -18.42 -0.80 8.23
C ALA A 470 -17.46 -0.03 9.17
N PRO A 471 -16.16 0.05 8.86
CA PRO A 471 -15.14 0.66 9.72
C PRO A 471 -15.49 2.06 10.22
N ASP A 472 -15.94 2.96 9.34
CA ASP A 472 -16.36 4.33 9.69
C ASP A 472 -17.48 4.35 10.73
N HIS A 473 -18.43 3.40 10.64
CA HIS A 473 -19.51 3.28 11.61
C HIS A 473 -19.04 2.68 12.93
N ALA A 474 -18.11 1.73 12.89
CA ALA A 474 -17.48 1.15 14.08
C ALA A 474 -16.73 2.22 14.88
N ASP A 475 -15.93 3.03 14.19
CA ASP A 475 -15.17 4.13 14.79
C ASP A 475 -16.06 5.21 15.40
N ASN A 476 -17.12 5.62 14.68
CA ASN A 476 -18.08 6.60 15.20
C ASN A 476 -18.79 6.09 16.47
N ARG A 477 -19.20 4.83 16.51
CA ARG A 477 -19.81 4.21 17.71
C ARG A 477 -18.83 4.14 18.88
N THR A 478 -17.60 3.74 18.61
CA THR A 478 -16.50 3.67 19.59
C THR A 478 -16.20 5.07 20.16
N LEU A 479 -16.06 6.07 19.28
CA LEU A 479 -15.82 7.45 19.69
C LEU A 479 -16.95 7.98 20.58
N LEU A 480 -18.21 7.76 20.22
CA LEU A 480 -19.36 8.18 21.02
C LEU A 480 -19.36 7.50 22.40
N THR A 481 -19.05 6.20 22.45
CA THR A 481 -18.92 5.45 23.71
C THR A 481 -17.82 6.05 24.59
N LEU A 482 -16.63 6.33 24.03
CA LEU A 482 -15.51 6.94 24.75
C LEU A 482 -15.86 8.35 25.27
N LEU A 483 -16.56 9.17 24.50
CA LEU A 483 -17.01 10.48 24.93
C LEU A 483 -17.99 10.40 26.11
N HIS A 484 -18.92 9.46 26.09
CA HIS A 484 -19.82 9.22 27.23
C HIS A 484 -19.05 8.74 28.47
N LEU A 485 -18.11 7.80 28.32
CA LEU A 485 -17.30 7.31 29.42
C LEU A 485 -16.50 8.44 30.07
N ARG A 486 -15.86 9.28 29.26
CA ARG A 486 -15.06 10.41 29.75
C ARG A 486 -15.93 11.43 30.53
N ASP A 487 -17.13 11.74 30.04
CA ASP A 487 -18.03 12.67 30.71
C ASP A 487 -18.56 12.07 32.04
N ILE A 488 -18.83 10.76 32.08
CA ILE A 488 -19.23 10.08 33.32
C ILE A 488 -18.05 10.06 34.32
N GLU A 489 -16.83 9.81 33.88
CA GLU A 489 -15.62 9.83 34.71
C GLU A 489 -15.43 11.20 35.38
N VAL A 490 -15.55 12.30 34.61
CA VAL A 490 -15.49 13.66 35.14
C VAL A 490 -16.59 13.91 36.20
N GLN A 491 -17.80 13.37 36.03
CA GLN A 491 -18.89 13.53 37.00
C GLN A 491 -18.66 12.68 38.26
N LEU A 492 -17.97 11.55 38.17
CA LEU A 492 -17.60 10.74 39.34
C LEU A 492 -16.52 11.39 40.18
N GLY A 493 -15.84 12.41 39.67
CA GLY A 493 -14.84 13.19 40.41
C GLY A 493 -13.47 12.49 40.56
N ASP A 494 -13.20 11.50 39.71
CA ASP A 494 -11.85 10.88 39.61
C ASP A 494 -11.00 11.69 38.61
N PRO A 495 -9.81 12.15 39.00
CA PRO A 495 -8.95 13.01 38.19
C PRO A 495 -8.33 12.31 36.97
#